data_2598bd030658c739dadf2816a37fe973
#
_entry.id   2598bd030658c739dadf2816a37fe973
#
_cell.length_a   1.000
_cell.length_b   1.000
_cell.length_c   1.000
_cell.angle_alpha   90.00
_cell.angle_beta   90.00
_cell.angle_gamma   90.00
#
_symmetry.space_group_name_H-M   'P 1'
#
loop_
_entity.id
_entity.type
_entity.pdbx_description
1 polymer ?
#
loop_
_entity_poly.entity_id
_entity_poly.type
_entity_poly.pdbx_seq_one_letter_code
_entity_poly.pdbx_strand_id
1 'polypeptide(L)'
;MPQNCTPFQKSLAWCMGVPELPGIRRRIYYISKDQIVQWPPFNRDDNYRAKTAVLTGNFTLVADAKWKYIDILPDKSQLTSEAQGELPCQTQLNKLVAVHPGVGTEASAAACYLNNSDNVFIVEDTKGWYRVVGSEKWVTKTTVTQDNGQGPTGTVATTINVEATDETPAPFYVGTLDTEDGPINCIPYED
;
A
#
# COMPACT_ATOMS: atom_id res chain seq x y z
N MET A 1 -18.01 31.54 -11.81
CA MET A 1 -18.05 30.92 -13.13
C MET A 1 -18.49 29.49 -12.96
N PRO A 2 -19.46 28.96 -13.74
CA PRO A 2 -19.76 27.53 -13.65
C PRO A 2 -18.53 26.73 -14.05
N GLN A 3 -18.07 25.85 -13.17
CA GLN A 3 -16.99 24.92 -13.48
C GLN A 3 -17.47 23.96 -14.57
N ASN A 4 -16.86 24.01 -15.75
CA ASN A 4 -17.10 23.04 -16.81
C ASN A 4 -16.47 21.71 -16.40
N CYS A 5 -17.22 20.88 -15.67
CA CYS A 5 -16.78 19.54 -15.31
C CYS A 5 -16.94 18.60 -16.49
N THR A 6 -15.86 18.34 -17.20
CA THR A 6 -15.83 17.29 -18.25
C THR A 6 -15.92 15.91 -17.60
N PRO A 7 -16.78 14.99 -18.08
CA PRO A 7 -16.86 13.63 -17.56
C PRO A 7 -15.54 12.86 -17.77
N PHE A 8 -15.08 12.12 -16.76
CA PHE A 8 -13.87 11.27 -16.84
C PHE A 8 -14.16 9.80 -17.09
N GLN A 9 -15.42 9.47 -17.34
CA GLN A 9 -15.78 8.08 -17.60
C GLN A 9 -15.05 7.56 -18.84
N LYS A 10 -14.32 6.47 -18.67
CA LYS A 10 -13.62 5.75 -19.73
C LYS A 10 -14.20 4.35 -19.84
N SER A 11 -14.20 3.80 -21.05
CA SER A 11 -14.50 2.38 -21.26
C SER A 11 -13.41 1.53 -20.63
N LEU A 12 -13.80 0.51 -19.88
CA LEU A 12 -12.90 -0.52 -19.36
C LEU A 12 -13.05 -1.74 -20.27
N ALA A 13 -12.11 -1.89 -21.21
CA ALA A 13 -12.06 -3.05 -22.09
C ALA A 13 -11.23 -4.17 -21.46
N TRP A 14 -11.67 -5.40 -21.63
CA TRP A 14 -10.92 -6.59 -21.25
C TRP A 14 -10.88 -7.56 -22.42
N CYS A 15 -9.71 -8.11 -22.69
CA CYS A 15 -9.54 -9.12 -23.73
C CYS A 15 -9.70 -10.52 -23.15
N MET A 16 -10.65 -11.27 -23.68
CA MET A 16 -10.86 -12.67 -23.29
C MET A 16 -9.59 -13.49 -23.55
N GLY A 17 -9.18 -14.29 -22.55
CA GLY A 17 -7.97 -15.10 -22.64
C GLY A 17 -6.72 -14.48 -22.01
N VAL A 18 -6.74 -13.19 -21.64
CA VAL A 18 -5.68 -12.58 -20.86
C VAL A 18 -5.93 -12.85 -19.38
N PRO A 19 -5.04 -13.58 -18.67
CA PRO A 19 -5.21 -13.87 -17.25
C PRO A 19 -4.94 -12.63 -16.41
N GLU A 20 -5.83 -12.36 -15.44
CA GLU A 20 -5.56 -11.44 -14.35
C GLU A 20 -4.94 -12.21 -13.19
N LEU A 21 -3.69 -11.91 -12.87
CA LEU A 21 -2.95 -12.64 -11.83
C LEU A 21 -3.31 -12.10 -10.43
N PRO A 22 -3.92 -12.92 -9.55
CA PRO A 22 -4.27 -12.51 -8.21
C PRO A 22 -3.07 -12.51 -7.26
N GLY A 23 -3.18 -11.77 -6.16
CA GLY A 23 -2.27 -11.86 -5.02
C GLY A 23 -1.21 -10.77 -4.99
N ILE A 24 -0.43 -10.82 -3.93
CA ILE A 24 0.69 -9.91 -3.66
C ILE A 24 1.97 -10.73 -3.51
N ARG A 25 3.12 -10.10 -3.75
CA ARG A 25 4.42 -10.76 -3.62
C ARG A 25 4.87 -10.92 -2.18
N ARG A 26 5.97 -11.64 -1.97
CA ARG A 26 6.48 -12.09 -0.67
C ARG A 26 6.99 -10.97 0.24
N ARG A 27 7.15 -9.75 -0.24
CA ARG A 27 7.74 -8.65 0.51
C ARG A 27 6.88 -7.40 0.41
N ILE A 28 6.66 -6.75 1.55
CA ILE A 28 6.07 -5.43 1.65
C ILE A 28 7.11 -4.46 2.19
N TYR A 29 7.02 -3.20 1.79
CA TYR A 29 7.89 -2.13 2.26
C TYR A 29 7.08 -1.20 3.14
N TYR A 30 7.71 -0.63 4.17
CA TYR A 30 7.07 0.33 5.05
C TYR A 30 8.03 1.39 5.55
N ILE A 31 7.48 2.53 5.90
CA ILE A 31 8.19 3.64 6.52
C ILE A 31 7.21 4.40 7.43
N SER A 32 7.73 5.02 8.49
CA SER A 32 6.92 5.95 9.28
C SER A 32 6.62 7.21 8.45
N LYS A 33 5.38 7.67 8.51
CA LYS A 33 4.95 8.88 7.79
C LYS A 33 5.75 10.11 8.17
N ASP A 34 6.21 10.21 9.41
CA ASP A 34 7.06 11.29 9.90
C ASP A 34 8.42 11.39 9.19
N GLN A 35 8.86 10.32 8.55
CA GLN A 35 10.09 10.27 7.77
C GLN A 35 9.92 10.69 6.31
N ILE A 36 8.69 10.98 5.88
CA ILE A 36 8.37 11.44 4.52
C ILE A 36 8.24 12.96 4.53
N VAL A 37 9.17 13.63 3.85
CA VAL A 37 9.16 15.11 3.70
C VAL A 37 8.22 15.54 2.60
N GLN A 38 8.19 14.79 1.48
CA GLN A 38 7.36 15.10 0.33
C GLN A 38 6.84 13.83 -0.32
N TRP A 39 5.54 13.84 -0.61
CA TRP A 39 4.85 12.77 -1.34
C TRP A 39 4.96 12.97 -2.85
N PRO A 40 5.05 11.89 -3.63
CA PRO A 40 4.90 11.97 -5.07
C PRO A 40 3.47 12.42 -5.42
N PRO A 41 3.31 13.34 -6.39
CA PRO A 41 2.00 13.88 -6.71
C PRO A 41 1.13 12.89 -7.50
N PHE A 42 -0.18 13.00 -7.30
CA PHE A 42 -1.15 12.45 -8.25
C PHE A 42 -1.20 13.27 -9.53
N ASN A 43 -1.39 12.60 -10.66
CA ASN A 43 -1.75 13.28 -11.89
C ASN A 43 -3.21 13.76 -11.79
N ARG A 44 -3.40 15.09 -11.67
CA ARG A 44 -4.70 15.74 -11.50
C ARG A 44 -5.10 16.55 -12.71
N ASP A 45 -6.40 16.78 -12.86
CA ASP A 45 -6.94 17.75 -13.83
C ASP A 45 -7.04 19.16 -13.22
N ASP A 46 -7.52 20.12 -14.04
CA ASP A 46 -7.71 21.52 -13.64
C ASP A 46 -8.76 21.70 -12.51
N ASN A 47 -9.59 20.69 -12.27
CA ASN A 47 -10.56 20.64 -11.19
C ASN A 47 -10.07 19.82 -9.98
N TYR A 48 -8.77 19.54 -9.88
CA TYR A 48 -8.13 18.74 -8.81
C TYR A 48 -8.59 17.29 -8.71
N ARG A 49 -9.27 16.74 -9.73
CA ARG A 49 -9.66 15.33 -9.75
C ARG A 49 -8.47 14.46 -10.19
N ALA A 50 -8.27 13.32 -9.54
CA ALA A 50 -7.26 12.36 -9.95
C ALA A 50 -7.58 11.81 -11.36
N LYS A 51 -6.74 12.09 -12.35
CA LYS A 51 -6.87 11.54 -13.71
C LYS A 51 -6.60 10.04 -13.75
N THR A 52 -5.67 9.61 -12.92
CA THR A 52 -5.25 8.22 -12.76
C THR A 52 -5.01 7.95 -11.28
N ALA A 53 -5.20 6.70 -10.86
CA ALA A 53 -4.85 6.28 -9.52
C ALA A 53 -3.33 5.94 -9.44
N VAL A 54 -2.47 6.86 -9.90
CA VAL A 54 -1.02 6.66 -9.97
C VAL A 54 -0.30 7.83 -9.31
N LEU A 55 0.58 7.50 -8.39
CA LEU A 55 1.57 8.40 -7.81
C LEU A 55 2.84 8.30 -8.65
N THR A 56 3.30 9.41 -9.22
CA THR A 56 4.46 9.42 -10.11
C THR A 56 5.58 10.28 -9.52
N GLY A 57 6.77 9.72 -9.42
CA GLY A 57 7.95 10.35 -8.83
C GLY A 57 8.38 9.69 -7.53
N ASN A 58 9.42 10.21 -6.91
CA ASN A 58 9.99 9.60 -5.72
C ASN A 58 9.44 10.23 -4.44
N PHE A 59 9.32 9.45 -3.39
CA PHE A 59 9.17 9.98 -2.04
C PHE A 59 10.46 10.69 -1.64
N THR A 60 10.34 11.92 -1.14
CA THR A 60 11.48 12.61 -0.51
C THR A 60 11.47 12.27 0.98
N LEU A 61 12.51 11.62 1.43
CA LEU A 61 12.66 11.19 2.82
C LEU A 61 13.53 12.15 3.62
N VAL A 62 13.42 12.09 4.94
CA VAL A 62 14.38 12.72 5.85
C VAL A 62 15.76 12.13 5.63
N ALA A 63 16.84 12.88 5.92
CA ALA A 63 18.22 12.41 5.76
C ALA A 63 18.42 11.06 6.47
N ASP A 64 19.09 10.13 5.78
CA ASP A 64 19.38 8.77 6.22
C ASP A 64 18.18 7.84 6.44
N ALA A 65 16.95 8.32 6.21
CA ALA A 65 15.76 7.49 6.27
C ALA A 65 15.66 6.57 5.04
N LYS A 66 15.30 5.31 5.28
CA LYS A 66 15.15 4.30 4.23
C LYS A 66 13.90 3.47 4.46
N TRP A 67 13.31 3.01 3.36
CA TRP A 67 12.22 2.05 3.41
C TRP A 67 12.72 0.74 4.01
N LYS A 68 11.97 0.25 5.00
CA LYS A 68 12.17 -1.06 5.62
C LYS A 68 11.26 -2.07 4.95
N TYR A 69 11.55 -3.34 5.13
CA TYR A 69 10.74 -4.40 4.55
C TYR A 69 10.27 -5.43 5.58
N ILE A 70 9.21 -6.12 5.25
CA ILE A 70 8.71 -7.28 5.99
C ILE A 70 8.44 -8.38 4.96
N ASP A 71 9.03 -9.55 5.17
CA ASP A 71 8.73 -10.74 4.38
C ASP A 71 7.42 -11.37 4.87
N ILE A 72 6.54 -11.72 3.94
CA ILE A 72 5.20 -12.19 4.21
C ILE A 72 4.89 -13.49 3.48
N LEU A 73 3.84 -14.17 3.92
CA LEU A 73 3.26 -15.33 3.27
C LEU A 73 2.20 -14.87 2.25
N PRO A 74 2.48 -14.95 0.93
CA PRO A 74 1.54 -14.47 -0.09
C PRO A 74 0.16 -15.12 -0.01
N ASP A 75 0.12 -16.43 0.23
CA ASP A 75 -1.12 -17.21 0.28
C ASP A 75 -2.06 -16.84 1.45
N LYS A 76 -1.53 -16.12 2.45
CA LYS A 76 -2.27 -15.66 3.63
C LYS A 76 -2.41 -14.15 3.70
N SER A 77 -1.88 -13.45 2.72
CA SER A 77 -1.84 -11.99 2.67
C SER A 77 -2.67 -11.45 1.53
N GLN A 78 -3.31 -10.31 1.73
CA GLN A 78 -4.18 -9.70 0.71
C GLN A 78 -4.24 -8.20 0.84
N LEU A 79 -4.50 -7.53 -0.29
CA LEU A 79 -4.82 -6.12 -0.36
C LEU A 79 -6.23 -5.97 -0.95
N THR A 80 -7.09 -5.23 -0.27
CA THR A 80 -8.45 -4.93 -0.72
C THR A 80 -8.72 -3.43 -0.63
N SER A 81 -9.62 -2.92 -1.46
CA SER A 81 -10.07 -1.54 -1.43
C SER A 81 -11.59 -1.52 -1.53
N GLU A 82 -12.24 -0.80 -0.63
CA GLU A 82 -13.70 -0.67 -0.61
C GLU A 82 -14.10 0.80 -0.49
N ALA A 83 -15.21 1.18 -1.10
CA ALA A 83 -15.76 2.52 -0.97
C ALA A 83 -16.37 2.69 0.42
N GLN A 84 -16.17 3.87 1.03
CA GLN A 84 -16.78 4.24 2.30
C GLN A 84 -17.36 5.64 2.24
N GLY A 85 -18.36 5.92 3.10
CA GLY A 85 -19.05 7.21 3.14
C GLY A 85 -20.17 7.31 2.11
N GLU A 86 -20.79 8.47 2.04
CA GLU A 86 -21.92 8.77 1.14
C GLU A 86 -21.58 9.91 0.19
N LEU A 87 -22.27 9.97 -0.96
CA LEU A 87 -22.09 11.06 -1.91
C LEU A 87 -22.43 12.42 -1.28
N PRO A 88 -21.62 13.46 -1.54
CA PRO A 88 -20.44 13.52 -2.42
C PRO A 88 -19.10 13.26 -1.72
N CYS A 89 -19.10 12.75 -0.49
CA CYS A 89 -17.92 12.61 0.38
C CYS A 89 -17.36 11.18 0.42
N GLN A 90 -17.59 10.39 -0.63
CA GLN A 90 -17.06 9.03 -0.70
C GLN A 90 -15.52 9.03 -0.82
N THR A 91 -14.90 8.20 -0.01
CA THR A 91 -13.47 7.89 -0.04
C THR A 91 -13.27 6.37 -0.20
N GLN A 92 -12.03 5.94 -0.32
CA GLN A 92 -11.66 4.53 -0.38
C GLN A 92 -10.99 4.10 0.94
N LEU A 93 -11.41 2.98 1.48
CA LEU A 93 -10.74 2.30 2.57
C LEU A 93 -9.88 1.17 2.00
N ASN A 94 -8.58 1.35 2.05
CA ASN A 94 -7.58 0.39 1.60
C ASN A 94 -7.17 -0.47 2.79
N LYS A 95 -7.37 -1.79 2.70
CA LYS A 95 -7.06 -2.75 3.75
C LYS A 95 -5.97 -3.71 3.27
N LEU A 96 -4.86 -3.73 4.00
CA LEU A 96 -3.80 -4.70 3.80
C LEU A 96 -3.78 -5.66 4.98
N VAL A 97 -3.87 -6.94 4.69
CA VAL A 97 -3.59 -8.02 5.64
C VAL A 97 -2.28 -8.67 5.22
N ALA A 98 -1.24 -8.54 6.02
CA ALA A 98 0.08 -9.10 5.77
C ALA A 98 0.44 -10.08 6.89
N VAL A 99 0.77 -11.31 6.54
CA VAL A 99 1.10 -12.37 7.50
C VAL A 99 2.59 -12.70 7.40
N HIS A 100 3.33 -12.33 8.44
CA HIS A 100 4.74 -12.69 8.60
C HIS A 100 4.86 -14.03 9.34
N PRO A 101 5.69 -14.98 8.86
CA PRO A 101 5.91 -16.23 9.55
C PRO A 101 6.75 -16.01 10.81
N GLY A 102 6.21 -16.44 11.95
CA GLY A 102 6.92 -16.39 13.23
C GLY A 102 6.51 -15.25 14.17
N VAL A 103 6.95 -15.36 15.42
CA VAL A 103 6.68 -14.43 16.53
C VAL A 103 7.96 -14.17 17.35
N GLY A 104 9.11 -14.11 16.69
CA GLY A 104 10.40 -13.87 17.33
C GLY A 104 10.52 -12.49 18.01
N THR A 105 11.62 -12.23 18.67
CA THR A 105 11.89 -10.97 19.40
C THR A 105 11.80 -9.75 18.47
N GLU A 106 12.31 -9.86 17.26
CA GLU A 106 12.28 -8.79 16.25
C GLU A 106 10.86 -8.50 15.76
N ALA A 107 10.07 -9.56 15.49
CA ALA A 107 8.66 -9.41 15.11
C ALA A 107 7.83 -8.78 16.23
N SER A 108 8.13 -9.12 17.50
CA SER A 108 7.46 -8.54 18.67
C SER A 108 7.84 -7.08 18.88
N ALA A 109 9.10 -6.71 18.67
CA ALA A 109 9.53 -5.32 18.72
C ALA A 109 8.90 -4.50 17.60
N ALA A 110 8.87 -5.05 16.38
CA ALA A 110 8.19 -4.43 15.24
C ALA A 110 6.69 -4.24 15.50
N ALA A 111 6.01 -5.20 16.14
CA ALA A 111 4.61 -5.08 16.51
C ALA A 111 4.35 -3.89 17.44
N CYS A 112 5.18 -3.70 18.46
CA CYS A 112 5.06 -2.56 19.38
C CYS A 112 5.19 -1.23 18.65
N TYR A 113 6.15 -1.13 17.72
CA TYR A 113 6.38 0.07 16.94
C TYR A 113 5.23 0.34 15.96
N LEU A 114 4.85 -0.66 15.16
CA LEU A 114 3.82 -0.53 14.13
C LEU A 114 2.45 -0.17 14.71
N ASN A 115 2.11 -0.68 15.90
CA ASN A 115 0.85 -0.37 16.57
C ASN A 115 0.74 1.08 17.06
N ASN A 116 1.86 1.77 17.23
CA ASN A 116 1.92 3.10 17.83
C ASN A 116 2.48 4.17 16.89
N SER A 117 2.58 3.90 15.60
CA SER A 117 3.08 4.84 14.61
C SER A 117 2.15 4.90 13.38
N ASP A 118 2.13 6.07 12.73
CA ASP A 118 1.48 6.27 11.45
C ASP A 118 2.44 5.82 10.35
N ASN A 119 2.12 4.72 9.68
CA ASN A 119 3.01 4.09 8.72
C ASN A 119 2.40 4.07 7.32
N VAL A 120 3.27 4.12 6.33
CA VAL A 120 2.93 3.95 4.93
C VAL A 120 3.51 2.63 4.45
N PHE A 121 2.71 1.86 3.76
CA PHE A 121 3.11 0.56 3.22
C PHE A 121 3.09 0.58 1.69
N ILE A 122 4.02 -0.13 1.10
CA ILE A 122 4.08 -0.35 -0.35
C ILE A 122 4.11 -1.86 -0.60
N VAL A 123 3.22 -2.30 -1.46
CA VAL A 123 2.98 -3.72 -1.76
C VAL A 123 3.16 -3.94 -3.24
N GLU A 124 3.91 -4.96 -3.62
CA GLU A 124 4.05 -5.40 -5.00
C GLU A 124 3.01 -6.48 -5.30
N ASP A 125 2.22 -6.30 -6.36
CA ASP A 125 1.31 -7.33 -6.84
C ASP A 125 2.03 -8.37 -7.73
N THR A 126 1.35 -9.44 -8.08
CA THR A 126 1.93 -10.53 -8.88
C THR A 126 2.29 -10.12 -10.31
N LYS A 127 1.69 -9.02 -10.83
CA LYS A 127 2.04 -8.43 -12.12
C LYS A 127 3.26 -7.51 -12.06
N GLY A 128 3.83 -7.26 -10.88
CA GLY A 128 4.97 -6.37 -10.68
C GLY A 128 4.61 -4.90 -10.51
N TRP A 129 3.33 -4.59 -10.29
CA TRP A 129 2.91 -3.24 -9.96
C TRP A 129 3.03 -2.99 -8.44
N TYR A 130 3.50 -1.82 -8.08
CA TYR A 130 3.58 -1.38 -6.70
C TYR A 130 2.35 -0.56 -6.33
N ARG A 131 1.78 -0.84 -5.15
CA ARG A 131 0.61 -0.14 -4.63
C ARG A 131 0.91 0.44 -3.26
N VAL A 132 0.44 1.67 -3.03
CA VAL A 132 0.62 2.38 -1.77
C VAL A 132 -0.60 2.18 -0.88
N VAL A 133 -0.37 1.81 0.37
CA VAL A 133 -1.38 1.74 1.43
C VAL A 133 -0.98 2.74 2.51
N GLY A 134 -1.62 3.85 2.51
CA GLY A 134 -1.33 5.04 3.30
C GLY A 134 -1.65 6.30 2.52
N SER A 135 -1.84 7.40 3.19
CA SER A 135 -2.20 8.66 2.58
C SER A 135 -1.47 9.82 3.25
N GLU A 136 -1.16 10.86 2.47
CA GLU A 136 -0.65 12.13 3.02
C GLU A 136 -1.68 12.77 3.96
N LYS A 137 -2.98 12.65 3.65
CA LYS A 137 -4.07 13.39 4.29
C LYS A 137 -4.60 12.74 5.56
N TRP A 138 -4.65 11.41 5.59
CA TRP A 138 -5.26 10.67 6.70
C TRP A 138 -4.25 9.75 7.39
N VAL A 139 -4.52 9.49 8.66
CA VAL A 139 -3.74 8.55 9.47
C VAL A 139 -4.01 7.13 9.01
N THR A 140 -2.96 6.35 8.89
CA THR A 140 -3.02 4.92 8.64
C THR A 140 -3.09 4.17 9.97
N LYS A 141 -4.11 3.37 10.15
CA LYS A 141 -4.25 2.53 11.34
C LYS A 141 -3.59 1.18 11.09
N THR A 142 -2.59 0.85 11.90
CA THR A 142 -1.95 -0.46 11.90
C THR A 142 -2.28 -1.21 13.18
N THR A 143 -2.66 -2.47 13.06
CA THR A 143 -2.92 -3.37 14.19
C THR A 143 -2.20 -4.68 13.97
N VAL A 144 -1.26 -5.01 14.85
CA VAL A 144 -0.47 -6.24 14.76
C VAL A 144 -0.92 -7.21 15.83
N THR A 145 -1.20 -8.43 15.42
CA THR A 145 -1.54 -9.55 16.31
C THR A 145 -0.55 -10.68 16.12
N GLN A 146 -0.22 -11.38 17.20
CA GLN A 146 0.71 -12.51 17.19
C GLN A 146 -0.01 -13.76 17.69
N ASP A 147 0.21 -14.87 17.00
CA ASP A 147 -0.31 -16.19 17.38
C ASP A 147 0.84 -17.19 17.43
N ASN A 148 1.03 -17.83 18.57
CA ASN A 148 2.02 -18.87 18.77
C ASN A 148 1.54 -20.26 18.31
N GLY A 149 0.31 -20.35 17.81
CA GLY A 149 -0.30 -21.60 17.41
C GLY A 149 -0.74 -22.47 18.59
N GLN A 150 -1.63 -23.40 18.31
CA GLN A 150 -2.10 -24.38 19.30
C GLN A 150 -1.58 -25.77 18.95
N GLY A 151 -0.74 -26.31 19.81
CA GLY A 151 -0.19 -27.65 19.65
C GLY A 151 0.76 -27.79 18.45
N PRO A 152 1.15 -29.03 18.09
CA PRO A 152 2.18 -29.26 17.07
C PRO A 152 1.71 -28.98 15.61
N THR A 153 0.42 -28.82 15.40
CA THR A 153 -0.18 -28.51 14.08
C THR A 153 -0.60 -27.05 13.93
N GLY A 154 -0.41 -26.23 14.98
CA GLY A 154 -0.73 -24.82 14.97
C GLY A 154 0.17 -23.99 14.05
N THR A 155 -0.33 -22.86 13.58
CA THR A 155 0.45 -21.92 12.77
C THR A 155 0.96 -20.80 13.65
N VAL A 156 2.27 -20.54 13.60
CA VAL A 156 2.90 -19.42 14.30
C VAL A 156 3.05 -18.27 13.32
N ALA A 157 2.43 -17.13 13.62
CA ALA A 157 2.44 -16.00 12.71
C ALA A 157 2.24 -14.65 13.42
N THR A 158 2.80 -13.61 12.82
CA THR A 158 2.51 -12.21 13.13
C THR A 158 1.65 -11.64 12.00
N THR A 159 0.42 -11.29 12.31
CA THR A 159 -0.53 -10.71 11.34
C THR A 159 -0.59 -9.21 11.52
N ILE A 160 -0.34 -8.49 10.44
CA ILE A 160 -0.35 -7.03 10.36
C ILE A 160 -1.58 -6.63 9.56
N ASN A 161 -2.53 -5.97 10.22
CA ASN A 161 -3.72 -5.41 9.60
C ASN A 161 -3.54 -3.91 9.48
N VAL A 162 -3.63 -3.41 8.25
CA VAL A 162 -3.48 -1.98 7.94
C VAL A 162 -4.76 -1.48 7.31
N GLU A 163 -5.28 -0.37 7.83
CA GLU A 163 -6.43 0.33 7.30
C GLU A 163 -6.03 1.77 6.98
N ALA A 164 -6.13 2.14 5.73
CA ALA A 164 -5.77 3.47 5.25
C ALA A 164 -6.88 4.06 4.39
N THR A 165 -7.34 5.25 4.75
CA THR A 165 -8.28 6.01 3.93
C THR A 165 -7.53 6.77 2.85
N ASP A 166 -8.03 6.75 1.61
CA ASP A 166 -7.48 7.53 0.50
C ASP A 166 -8.60 8.01 -0.45
N GLU A 167 -8.26 8.88 -1.39
CA GLU A 167 -9.16 9.34 -2.46
C GLU A 167 -9.42 8.25 -3.51
N THR A 168 -8.48 7.33 -3.68
CA THR A 168 -8.51 6.27 -4.70
C THR A 168 -8.31 4.90 -4.06
N PRO A 169 -8.76 3.81 -4.73
CA PRO A 169 -8.27 2.47 -4.38
C PRO A 169 -6.75 2.48 -4.35
N ALA A 170 -6.13 1.71 -3.45
CA ALA A 170 -4.68 1.72 -3.21
C ALA A 170 -3.89 2.13 -4.46
N PRO A 171 -3.37 3.38 -4.52
CA PRO A 171 -2.82 3.94 -5.74
C PRO A 171 -1.59 3.19 -6.19
N PHE A 172 -1.40 3.12 -7.49
CA PHE A 172 -0.18 2.61 -8.09
C PHE A 172 0.97 3.58 -7.83
N TYR A 173 2.15 3.05 -7.67
CA TYR A 173 3.37 3.81 -7.47
C TYR A 173 4.35 3.60 -8.62
N VAL A 174 4.82 4.69 -9.21
CA VAL A 174 5.83 4.69 -10.27
C VAL A 174 6.96 5.63 -9.86
N GLY A 175 8.07 5.03 -9.43
CA GLY A 175 9.23 5.75 -8.93
C GLY A 175 10.30 4.80 -8.41
N THR A 176 11.23 5.31 -7.62
CA THR A 176 12.27 4.53 -6.98
C THR A 176 12.11 4.57 -5.46
N LEU A 177 12.18 3.43 -4.82
CA LEU A 177 12.24 3.29 -3.36
C LEU A 177 13.69 3.12 -2.94
N ASP A 178 14.18 3.99 -2.05
CA ASP A 178 15.48 3.81 -1.41
C ASP A 178 15.31 2.93 -0.16
N THR A 179 15.70 1.67 -0.29
CA THR A 179 15.55 0.67 0.77
C THR A 179 16.89 0.36 1.45
N GLU A 180 16.84 -0.32 2.60
CA GLU A 180 18.06 -0.77 3.30
C GLU A 180 18.91 -1.73 2.44
N ASP A 181 18.27 -2.52 1.55
CA ASP A 181 18.94 -3.44 0.63
C ASP A 181 19.39 -2.78 -0.69
N GLY A 182 19.14 -1.47 -0.85
CA GLY A 182 19.44 -0.69 -2.03
C GLY A 182 18.19 -0.14 -2.74
N PRO A 183 18.36 0.64 -3.82
CA PRO A 183 17.25 1.24 -4.54
C PRO A 183 16.47 0.20 -5.35
N ILE A 184 15.13 0.29 -5.30
CA ILE A 184 14.21 -0.54 -6.06
C ILE A 184 13.45 0.31 -7.04
N ASN A 185 13.50 -0.06 -8.31
CA ASN A 185 12.73 0.60 -9.36
C ASN A 185 11.32 -0.01 -9.40
N CYS A 186 10.32 0.83 -9.10
CA CYS A 186 8.90 0.46 -9.08
C CYS A 186 8.19 0.82 -10.39
N ILE A 187 8.92 0.86 -11.49
CA ILE A 187 8.33 1.03 -12.83
C ILE A 187 7.99 -0.38 -13.33
N PRO A 188 6.71 -0.68 -13.60
CA PRO A 188 6.36 -1.98 -14.16
C PRO A 188 7.03 -2.15 -15.51
N TYR A 189 7.42 -3.38 -15.82
CA TYR A 189 7.90 -3.71 -17.16
C TYR A 189 6.73 -3.52 -18.13
N GLU A 190 6.89 -2.62 -19.10
CA GLU A 190 6.00 -2.59 -20.27
C GLU A 190 6.32 -3.83 -21.10
N ASP A 191 5.34 -4.74 -21.21
CA ASP A 191 5.38 -5.88 -22.14
C ASP A 191 5.17 -5.41 -23.59
#